data_f00d485bb2652c08dcb174122c042d23
#
_entry.id   f00d485bb2652c08dcb174122c042d23
#
_cell.length_a   1.000
_cell.length_b   1.000
_cell.length_c   1.000
_cell.angle_alpha   90.00
_cell.angle_beta   90.00
_cell.angle_gamma   90.00
#
_symmetry.space_group_name_H-M   'P 1'
#
loop_
_entity.id
_entity.type
_entity.pdbx_description
1 polymer ?
#
loop_
_entity_poly.entity_id
_entity_poly.type
_entity_poly.pdbx_seq_one_letter_code
_entity_poly.pdbx_strand_id
1 'polypeptide(L)'
;MWGPFTASGVVKGVAGDPGTVLAVFCSASASGNITMRNSATVGGGTPLVGATAVAMSAGQMLVIGPQDCANGIVLDLNSGTGTFYVIGY
;
A
#
# COMPACT_ATOMS: atom_id res chain seq x y z
N MET A 1 9.28 2.11 7.73
CA MET A 1 7.81 1.85 7.82
C MET A 1 7.07 3.17 7.71
N TRP A 2 6.01 3.17 6.94
CA TRP A 2 5.15 4.34 6.75
C TRP A 2 3.73 4.03 7.20
N GLY A 3 3.05 5.04 7.70
CA GLY A 3 1.67 4.96 8.20
C GLY A 3 1.55 5.56 9.60
N PRO A 4 0.38 5.44 10.23
CA PRO A 4 -0.78 4.67 9.76
C PRO A 4 -1.53 5.33 8.60
N PHE A 5 -2.08 4.50 7.70
CA PHE A 5 -2.93 4.94 6.60
C PHE A 5 -4.36 4.40 6.81
N THR A 6 -5.34 5.30 6.76
CA THR A 6 -6.76 4.95 6.88
C THR A 6 -7.55 5.31 5.63
N ALA A 7 -6.89 5.80 4.61
CA ALA A 7 -7.46 6.19 3.32
C ALA A 7 -6.40 6.03 2.24
N SER A 8 -6.83 6.04 0.99
CA SER A 8 -5.93 6.03 -0.16
C SER A 8 -5.02 7.26 -0.14
N GLY A 9 -3.77 7.08 -0.55
CA GLY A 9 -2.83 8.18 -0.60
C GLY A 9 -1.42 7.79 -0.98
N VAL A 10 -0.58 8.81 -1.08
CA VAL A 10 0.87 8.67 -1.26
C VAL A 10 1.49 8.15 0.04
N VAL A 11 2.33 7.12 -0.09
CA VAL A 11 2.88 6.42 1.08
C VAL A 11 4.21 7.02 1.53
N LYS A 12 5.14 7.21 0.60
CA LYS A 12 6.49 7.64 0.92
C LYS A 12 6.72 9.08 0.45
N GLY A 13 7.10 9.95 1.41
CA GLY A 13 7.51 11.32 1.09
C GLY A 13 6.46 12.11 0.33
N VAL A 14 6.82 12.59 -0.84
CA VAL A 14 5.94 13.31 -1.75
C VAL A 14 5.54 12.44 -2.93
N ALA A 15 4.52 12.86 -3.67
CA ALA A 15 4.08 12.17 -4.88
C ALA A 15 5.27 11.97 -5.84
N GLY A 16 5.45 10.73 -6.30
CA GLY A 16 6.54 10.37 -7.20
C GLY A 16 7.86 10.03 -6.53
N ASP A 17 7.96 10.11 -5.21
CA ASP A 17 9.19 9.77 -4.48
C ASP A 17 9.45 8.26 -4.57
N PRO A 18 10.56 7.82 -5.21
CA PRO A 18 10.82 6.40 -5.42
C PRO A 18 11.16 5.67 -4.12
N GLY A 19 10.87 4.40 -4.10
CA GLY A 19 11.19 3.55 -2.96
C GLY A 19 10.98 2.08 -3.26
N THR A 20 11.17 1.24 -2.25
CA THR A 20 11.02 -0.20 -2.34
C THR A 20 10.00 -0.68 -1.30
N VAL A 21 9.04 -1.47 -1.73
CA VAL A 21 8.01 -2.03 -0.86
C VAL A 21 8.36 -3.48 -0.52
N LEU A 22 8.33 -3.81 0.76
CA LEU A 22 8.54 -5.17 1.26
C LEU A 22 7.22 -5.84 1.65
N ALA A 23 6.37 -5.14 2.39
CA ALA A 23 5.14 -5.70 2.92
C ALA A 23 4.14 -4.63 3.31
N VAL A 24 2.89 -5.05 3.53
CA VAL A 24 1.83 -4.23 4.15
C VAL A 24 1.32 -4.96 5.37
N PHE A 25 1.24 -4.26 6.50
CA PHE A 25 0.64 -4.77 7.73
C PHE A 25 -0.71 -4.09 7.97
N CYS A 26 -1.72 -4.89 8.25
CA CYS A 26 -3.05 -4.41 8.63
C CYS A 26 -3.20 -4.49 10.14
N SER A 27 -3.26 -3.34 10.83
CA SER A 27 -3.42 -3.30 12.28
C SER A 27 -4.88 -3.32 12.71
N ALA A 28 -5.77 -2.82 11.87
CA ALA A 28 -7.22 -2.85 12.11
C ALA A 28 -7.94 -2.85 10.77
N SER A 29 -8.95 -3.69 10.62
CA SER A 29 -9.76 -3.73 9.40
C SER A 29 -11.16 -4.25 9.70
N ALA A 30 -12.14 -3.62 9.05
CA ALA A 30 -13.51 -4.09 8.95
C ALA A 30 -13.84 -4.22 7.46
N SER A 31 -13.32 -5.27 6.81
CA SER A 31 -13.48 -5.53 5.37
C SER A 31 -12.60 -4.65 4.48
N GLY A 32 -11.38 -4.36 4.92
CA GLY A 32 -10.43 -3.59 4.11
C GLY A 32 -9.94 -4.36 2.89
N ASN A 33 -9.87 -3.70 1.75
CA ASN A 33 -9.35 -4.25 0.50
C ASN A 33 -8.41 -3.22 -0.12
N ILE A 34 -7.15 -3.60 -0.36
CA ILE A 34 -6.12 -2.68 -0.79
C ILE A 34 -5.47 -3.07 -2.10
N THR A 35 -4.94 -2.07 -2.80
CA THR A 35 -3.99 -2.23 -3.91
C THR A 35 -2.78 -1.35 -3.64
N MET A 36 -1.59 -1.90 -3.77
CA MET A 36 -0.34 -1.13 -3.77
C MET A 36 0.11 -0.86 -5.19
N ARG A 37 0.55 0.37 -5.46
CA ARG A 37 0.90 0.79 -6.82
C ARG A 37 2.27 1.45 -6.88
N ASN A 38 2.95 1.22 -7.99
CA ASN A 38 4.10 2.03 -8.44
C ASN A 38 3.53 3.22 -9.19
N SER A 39 3.31 4.33 -8.49
CA SER A 39 2.61 5.48 -9.04
C SER A 39 2.86 6.74 -8.21
N ALA A 40 2.74 7.89 -8.85
CA ALA A 40 2.70 9.19 -8.19
C ALA A 40 1.28 9.58 -7.76
N THR A 41 0.25 8.90 -8.27
CA THR A 41 -1.16 9.26 -8.05
C THR A 41 -1.99 8.05 -7.63
N VAL A 42 -2.96 8.31 -6.76
CA VAL A 42 -3.96 7.30 -6.36
C VAL A 42 -4.70 6.80 -7.59
N GLY A 43 -4.84 5.48 -7.70
CA GLY A 43 -5.52 4.84 -8.81
C GLY A 43 -4.75 4.80 -10.13
N GLY A 44 -3.57 5.42 -10.18
CA GLY A 44 -2.74 5.45 -11.37
C GLY A 44 -1.63 4.42 -11.38
N GLY A 45 -0.79 4.48 -12.41
CA GLY A 45 0.41 3.65 -12.54
C GLY A 45 0.10 2.16 -12.61
N THR A 46 1.06 1.36 -12.19
CA THR A 46 1.00 -0.10 -12.26
C THR A 46 0.85 -0.70 -10.86
N PRO A 47 -0.13 -1.59 -10.63
CA PRO A 47 -0.20 -2.34 -9.37
C PRO A 47 1.05 -3.19 -9.15
N LEU A 48 1.47 -3.33 -7.89
CA LEU A 48 2.55 -4.24 -7.53
C LEU A 48 2.07 -5.69 -7.65
N VAL A 49 2.98 -6.57 -8.03
CA VAL A 49 2.68 -8.00 -8.16
C VAL A 49 2.25 -8.56 -6.80
N GLY A 50 1.12 -9.25 -6.77
CA GLY A 50 0.58 -9.84 -5.55
C GLY A 50 -0.14 -8.86 -4.63
N ALA A 51 -0.32 -7.61 -5.03
CA ALA A 51 -0.91 -6.56 -4.20
C ALA A 51 -2.08 -5.84 -4.89
N THR A 52 -2.86 -6.55 -5.72
CA THR A 52 -4.02 -6.02 -6.40
C THR A 52 -5.30 -6.51 -5.74
N ALA A 53 -6.10 -5.58 -5.22
CA ALA A 53 -7.39 -5.85 -4.60
C ALA A 53 -7.33 -6.98 -3.55
N VAL A 54 -6.39 -6.88 -2.63
CA VAL A 54 -6.18 -7.89 -1.58
C VAL A 54 -7.01 -7.54 -0.35
N ALA A 55 -7.89 -8.44 0.05
CA ALA A 55 -8.64 -8.31 1.30
C ALA A 55 -7.73 -8.60 2.49
N MET A 56 -7.73 -7.70 3.47
CA MET A 56 -6.90 -7.85 4.67
C MET A 56 -7.74 -7.73 5.94
N SER A 57 -7.43 -8.57 6.89
CA SER A 57 -7.99 -8.55 8.24
C SER A 57 -6.94 -8.03 9.22
N ALA A 58 -7.40 -7.58 10.40
CA ALA A 58 -6.52 -7.12 11.47
C ALA A 58 -5.50 -8.19 11.84
N GLY A 59 -4.24 -7.79 11.97
CA GLY A 59 -3.13 -8.67 12.30
C GLY A 59 -2.47 -9.36 11.10
N GLN A 60 -3.02 -9.23 9.91
CA GLN A 60 -2.42 -9.82 8.71
C GLN A 60 -1.26 -8.98 8.18
N MET A 61 -0.29 -9.69 7.61
CA MET A 61 0.80 -9.09 6.84
C MET A 61 0.79 -9.68 5.43
N LEU A 62 0.78 -8.78 4.43
CA LEU A 62 0.92 -9.16 3.03
C LEU A 62 2.37 -8.92 2.62
N VAL A 63 3.10 -9.98 2.36
CA VAL A 63 4.46 -9.89 1.85
C VAL A 63 4.40 -9.64 0.36
N ILE A 64 4.98 -8.51 -0.07
CA ILE A 64 4.91 -8.07 -1.46
C ILE A 64 6.24 -8.21 -2.17
N GLY A 65 7.30 -7.87 -1.48
CA GLY A 65 8.56 -7.65 -2.17
C GLY A 65 9.78 -8.39 -1.64
N PRO A 66 10.92 -7.81 -1.97
CA PRO A 66 11.09 -6.41 -2.39
C PRO A 66 10.60 -6.14 -3.82
N GLN A 67 9.86 -5.04 -4.00
CA GLN A 67 9.48 -4.53 -5.31
C GLN A 67 9.82 -3.04 -5.39
N ASP A 68 10.59 -2.66 -6.41
CA ASP A 68 11.00 -1.28 -6.61
C ASP A 68 9.90 -0.47 -7.28
N CYS A 69 9.68 0.73 -6.76
CA CYS A 69 8.69 1.67 -7.25
C CYS A 69 9.40 2.95 -7.69
N ALA A 70 9.82 3.02 -8.95
CA ALA A 70 10.55 4.16 -9.49
C ALA A 70 9.67 5.42 -9.60
N ASN A 71 8.36 5.25 -9.72
CA ASN A 71 7.41 6.33 -9.93
C ASN A 71 6.71 6.80 -8.65
N GLY A 72 7.05 6.22 -7.53
CA GLY A 72 6.44 6.50 -6.24
C GLY A 72 5.67 5.30 -5.68
N ILE A 73 5.20 5.45 -4.44
CA ILE A 73 4.45 4.40 -3.75
C ILE A 73 3.09 4.95 -3.35
N VAL A 74 2.04 4.29 -3.80
CA VAL A 74 0.64 4.65 -3.49
C VAL A 74 -0.08 3.44 -2.90
N LEU A 75 -0.86 3.70 -1.87
CA LEU A 75 -1.82 2.76 -1.30
C LEU A 75 -3.22 3.18 -1.75
N ASP A 76 -3.94 2.27 -2.41
CA ASP A 76 -5.36 2.43 -2.67
C ASP A 76 -6.17 1.61 -1.68
N LEU A 77 -7.04 2.24 -0.91
CA LEU A 77 -8.08 1.56 -0.15
C LEU A 77 -9.29 1.43 -1.09
N ASN A 78 -9.44 0.27 -1.71
CA ASN A 78 -10.45 0.05 -2.75
C ASN A 78 -11.86 -0.02 -2.19
N SER A 79 -12.01 -0.61 -1.00
CA SER A 79 -13.29 -0.76 -0.33
C SER A 79 -13.09 -1.02 1.16
N GLY A 80 -14.15 -0.79 1.94
CA GLY A 80 -14.16 -1.02 3.37
C GLY A 80 -13.34 0.01 4.14
N THR A 81 -12.92 -0.39 5.33
CA THR A 81 -12.11 0.42 6.25
C THR A 81 -10.89 -0.35 6.70
N GLY A 82 -9.93 0.34 7.26
CA GLY A 82 -8.77 -0.32 7.83
C GLY A 82 -7.70 0.66 8.24
N THR A 83 -6.72 0.16 8.95
CA THR A 83 -5.51 0.89 9.30
C THR A 83 -4.31 0.08 8.85
N PHE A 84 -3.49 0.68 8.00
CA PHE A 84 -2.41 -0.02 7.32
C PHE A 84 -1.07 0.66 7.55
N TYR A 85 -0.04 -0.16 7.63
CA TYR A 85 1.37 0.28 7.61
C TYR A 85 2.06 -0.35 6.42
N VAL A 86 2.87 0.43 5.73
CA VAL A 86 3.68 -0.07 4.61
C VAL A 86 5.12 -0.18 5.08
N ILE A 87 5.71 -1.34 4.85
CA ILE A 87 7.07 -1.66 5.25
C ILE A 87 7.95 -1.63 4.00
N GLY A 88 9.02 -0.84 4.07
CA GLY A 88 9.94 -0.69 2.95
C GLY A 88 11.01 0.36 3.22
N TYR A 89 11.64 0.82 2.13
CA TYR A 89 12.71 1.83 2.20
C TYR A 89 12.89 2.60 0.91
#